data_8afe633838b5fbf7b7789a7fcb883d94
#
_entry.id   8afe633838b5fbf7b7789a7fcb883d94
#
_cell.length_a   1.000
_cell.length_b   1.000
_cell.length_c   1.000
_cell.angle_alpha   90.00
_cell.angle_beta   90.00
_cell.angle_gamma   90.00
#
_symmetry.space_group_name_H-M   'P 1'
#
loop_
_entity.id
_entity.type
_entity.pdbx_description
1 polymer ?
#
loop_
_entity_poly.entity_id
_entity_poly.type
_entity_poly.pdbx_seq_one_letter_code
_entity_poly.pdbx_strand_id
1 'polypeptide(L)'
;LPMPDVIFGWEQPPEQRKPNPWPLERIMARFALRPEELLVVDDLKPGHDMARAAGVPFAAAGWANDIPEIEQFMRKNCDHYCKQVSDLARLLEEA
;
A
#
# COMPACT_ATOMS: atom_id res chain seq x y z
N LEU A 1 -8.88 4.37 10.82
CA LEU A 1 -8.50 3.48 9.72
C LEU A 1 -8.40 2.05 10.22
N PRO A 2 -9.26 1.15 9.74
CA PRO A 2 -9.17 -0.23 10.19
C PRO A 2 -7.87 -0.88 9.73
N MET A 3 -7.37 -1.80 10.53
CA MET A 3 -6.18 -2.57 10.16
C MET A 3 -6.48 -3.44 8.95
N PRO A 4 -5.58 -3.52 7.98
CA PRO A 4 -5.77 -4.44 6.87
C PRO A 4 -5.71 -5.89 7.35
N ASP A 5 -6.69 -6.68 6.95
CA ASP A 5 -6.81 -8.08 7.37
C ASP A 5 -6.32 -9.06 6.31
N VAL A 6 -5.98 -8.58 5.12
CA VAL A 6 -5.69 -9.45 3.99
C VAL A 6 -4.33 -9.11 3.40
N ILE A 7 -3.52 -10.13 3.15
CA ILE A 7 -2.20 -10.00 2.53
C ILE A 7 -2.19 -10.85 1.26
N PHE A 8 -1.79 -10.23 0.15
CA PHE A 8 -1.65 -10.92 -1.13
C PHE A 8 -0.18 -11.25 -1.38
N GLY A 9 0.07 -12.42 -1.92
CA GLY A 9 1.42 -12.93 -2.13
C GLY A 9 1.73 -13.20 -3.60
N TRP A 10 2.89 -13.82 -3.80
CA TRP A 10 3.44 -14.08 -5.13
C TRP A 10 2.76 -15.21 -5.88
N GLU A 11 1.98 -16.03 -5.19
CA GLU A 11 1.32 -17.19 -5.77
C GLU A 11 0.17 -16.84 -6.70
N GLN A 12 -0.25 -15.57 -6.74
CA GLN A 12 -1.34 -15.17 -7.63
C GLN A 12 -0.84 -14.97 -9.06
N PRO A 13 -1.70 -15.20 -10.07
CA PRO A 13 -1.34 -14.94 -11.47
C PRO A 13 -0.98 -13.47 -11.68
N PRO A 14 -0.16 -13.15 -12.71
CA PRO A 14 0.25 -11.76 -12.95
C PRO A 14 -0.90 -10.75 -13.03
N GLU A 15 -2.02 -11.11 -13.63
CA GLU A 15 -3.18 -10.22 -13.74
C GLU A 15 -3.88 -9.98 -12.40
N GLN A 16 -3.54 -10.77 -11.38
CA GLN A 16 -4.10 -10.66 -10.03
C GLN A 16 -3.06 -10.20 -9.02
N ARG A 17 -1.94 -9.64 -9.50
CA ARG A 17 -0.85 -9.16 -8.66
C ARG A 17 -0.53 -7.71 -8.96
N LYS A 18 0.25 -7.10 -8.08
CA LYS A 18 0.80 -5.77 -8.32
C LYS A 18 1.53 -5.70 -9.66
N PRO A 19 1.41 -4.65 -10.41
CA PRO A 19 0.73 -3.38 -10.10
C PRO A 19 -0.76 -3.36 -10.46
N ASN A 20 -1.36 -4.49 -10.79
CA ASN A 20 -2.77 -4.56 -11.16
C ASN A 20 -3.63 -4.25 -9.93
N PRO A 21 -4.72 -3.48 -10.05
CA PRO A 21 -5.57 -3.15 -8.91
C PRO A 21 -6.48 -4.30 -8.46
N TRP A 22 -6.49 -5.41 -9.17
CA TRP A 22 -7.40 -6.53 -8.90
C TRP A 22 -7.40 -6.98 -7.43
N PRO A 23 -6.23 -7.16 -6.74
CA PRO A 23 -6.25 -7.59 -5.35
C PRO A 23 -7.04 -6.64 -4.44
N LEU A 24 -6.86 -5.33 -4.64
CA LEU A 24 -7.55 -4.34 -3.82
C LEU A 24 -9.05 -4.29 -4.16
N GLU A 25 -9.39 -4.43 -5.44
CA GLU A 25 -10.78 -4.46 -5.86
C GLU A 25 -11.50 -5.66 -5.26
N ARG A 26 -10.83 -6.82 -5.17
CA ARG A 26 -11.40 -8.01 -4.56
C ARG A 26 -11.63 -7.83 -3.07
N ILE A 27 -10.68 -7.20 -2.36
CA ILE A 27 -10.83 -6.91 -0.94
C ILE A 27 -12.05 -6.00 -0.72
N MET A 28 -12.13 -4.93 -1.49
CA MET A 28 -13.22 -3.98 -1.35
C MET A 28 -14.58 -4.63 -1.61
N ALA A 29 -14.66 -5.48 -2.63
CA ALA A 29 -15.90 -6.17 -2.95
C ALA A 29 -16.28 -7.17 -1.87
N ARG A 30 -15.31 -7.96 -1.37
CA ARG A 30 -15.56 -9.00 -0.38
C ARG A 30 -16.03 -8.44 0.96
N PHE A 31 -15.46 -7.33 1.39
CA PHE A 31 -15.76 -6.76 2.71
C PHE A 31 -16.60 -5.50 2.63
N ALA A 32 -17.12 -5.17 1.45
CA ALA A 32 -17.95 -3.98 1.21
C ALA A 32 -17.27 -2.70 1.71
N LEU A 33 -15.98 -2.55 1.36
CA LEU A 33 -15.18 -1.40 1.78
C LEU A 33 -15.02 -0.39 0.65
N ARG A 34 -14.90 0.87 1.04
CA ARG A 34 -14.56 1.94 0.11
C ARG A 34 -13.04 2.10 0.05
N PRO A 35 -12.49 2.68 -1.02
CA PRO A 35 -11.04 2.86 -1.13
C PRO A 35 -10.41 3.58 0.06
N GLU A 36 -11.07 4.58 0.61
CA GLU A 36 -10.56 5.33 1.74
C GLU A 36 -10.55 4.55 3.06
N GLU A 37 -11.15 3.36 3.07
CA GLU A 37 -11.13 2.48 4.24
C GLU A 37 -9.97 1.49 4.22
N LEU A 38 -9.11 1.57 3.20
CA LEU A 38 -7.95 0.71 3.05
C LEU A 38 -6.66 1.53 3.07
N LEU A 39 -5.58 0.85 3.38
CA LEU A 39 -4.25 1.43 3.28
C LEU A 39 -3.29 0.37 2.73
N VAL A 40 -2.59 0.69 1.65
CA VAL A 40 -1.54 -0.17 1.12
C VAL A 40 -0.21 0.24 1.74
N VAL A 41 0.53 -0.73 2.26
CA VAL A 41 1.88 -0.50 2.79
C VAL A 41 2.86 -1.33 1.97
N ASP A 42 3.80 -0.68 1.32
CA ASP A 42 4.77 -1.37 0.48
C ASP A 42 6.03 -0.51 0.33
N ASP A 43 7.13 -1.12 -0.10
CA ASP A 43 8.40 -0.42 -0.28
C ASP A 43 8.78 -0.24 -1.74
N LEU A 44 8.01 -0.78 -2.69
CA LEU A 44 8.35 -0.74 -4.11
C LEU A 44 7.22 -0.13 -4.95
N LYS A 45 7.62 0.32 -6.15
CA LYS A 45 6.72 1.00 -7.08
C LYS A 45 5.49 0.19 -7.48
N PRO A 46 5.57 -1.14 -7.72
CA PRO A 46 4.36 -1.90 -8.08
C PRO A 46 3.23 -1.78 -7.05
N GLY A 47 3.56 -1.78 -5.76
CA GLY A 47 2.55 -1.57 -4.72
C GLY A 47 1.92 -0.18 -4.79
N HIS A 48 2.75 0.83 -5.02
CA HIS A 48 2.27 2.20 -5.19
C HIS A 48 1.31 2.29 -6.39
N ASP A 49 1.72 1.71 -7.53
CA ASP A 49 0.91 1.78 -8.75
C ASP A 49 -0.43 1.05 -8.57
N MET A 50 -0.42 -0.08 -7.87
CA MET A 50 -1.65 -0.81 -7.55
C MET A 50 -2.60 0.05 -6.73
N ALA A 51 -2.08 0.72 -5.69
CA ALA A 51 -2.89 1.57 -4.84
C ALA A 51 -3.48 2.74 -5.62
N ARG A 52 -2.67 3.38 -6.48
CA ARG A 52 -3.15 4.50 -7.31
C ARG A 52 -4.24 4.05 -8.27
N ALA A 53 -4.07 2.88 -8.90
CA ALA A 53 -5.06 2.36 -9.84
C ALA A 53 -6.39 2.05 -9.17
N ALA A 54 -6.36 1.63 -7.90
CA ALA A 54 -7.57 1.32 -7.15
C ALA A 54 -8.12 2.50 -6.35
N GLY A 55 -7.41 3.63 -6.33
CA GLY A 55 -7.83 4.81 -5.56
C GLY A 55 -7.64 4.65 -4.05
N VAL A 56 -6.73 3.77 -3.63
CA VAL A 56 -6.49 3.46 -2.22
C VAL A 56 -5.27 4.26 -1.71
N PRO A 57 -5.33 4.82 -0.51
CA PRO A 57 -4.16 5.50 0.06
C PRO A 57 -2.96 4.57 0.19
N PHE A 58 -1.76 5.12 0.04
CA PHE A 58 -0.52 4.36 0.04
C PHE A 58 0.46 4.92 1.06
N ALA A 59 1.02 4.04 1.91
CA ALA A 59 2.08 4.38 2.83
C ALA A 59 3.37 3.67 2.40
N ALA A 60 4.42 4.43 2.17
CA ALA A 60 5.70 3.86 1.77
C ALA A 60 6.45 3.33 2.99
N ALA A 61 6.89 2.06 2.91
CA ALA A 61 7.66 1.40 3.96
C ALA A 61 9.14 1.73 3.78
N GLY A 62 9.54 2.95 4.14
CA GLY A 62 10.89 3.43 3.94
C GLY A 62 11.96 2.67 4.71
N TRP A 63 11.56 1.95 5.76
CA TRP A 63 12.50 1.15 6.55
C TRP A 63 12.95 -0.13 5.83
N ALA A 64 12.20 -0.56 4.82
CA ALA A 64 12.44 -1.84 4.15
C ALA A 64 13.42 -1.72 2.99
N ASN A 65 13.89 -0.51 2.67
CA ASN A 65 14.61 -0.27 1.44
C ASN A 65 15.44 1.01 1.58
N ASP A 66 16.72 0.94 1.24
CA ASP A 66 17.63 2.10 1.33
C ASP A 66 18.12 2.57 -0.04
N ILE A 67 17.41 2.24 -1.10
CA ILE A 67 17.76 2.64 -2.46
C ILE A 67 17.33 4.09 -2.68
N PRO A 68 18.27 5.02 -2.95
CA PRO A 68 17.95 6.46 -3.03
C PRO A 68 16.88 6.81 -4.07
N GLU A 69 16.91 6.16 -5.23
CA GLU A 69 15.94 6.44 -6.29
C GLU A 69 14.52 6.06 -5.87
N ILE A 70 14.39 4.97 -5.13
CA ILE A 70 13.09 4.53 -4.62
C ILE A 70 12.61 5.48 -3.53
N GLU A 71 13.51 5.89 -2.63
CA GLU A 71 13.15 6.84 -1.58
C GLU A 71 12.65 8.15 -2.19
N GLN A 72 13.36 8.68 -3.19
CA GLN A 72 12.96 9.92 -3.85
C GLN A 72 11.58 9.79 -4.50
N PHE A 73 11.34 8.68 -5.20
CA PHE A 73 10.04 8.43 -5.81
C PHE A 73 8.93 8.37 -4.77
N MET A 74 9.15 7.64 -3.68
CA MET A 74 8.14 7.45 -2.65
C MET A 74 7.84 8.74 -1.90
N ARG A 75 8.87 9.52 -1.53
CA ARG A 75 8.66 10.79 -0.84
C ARG A 75 7.84 11.77 -1.68
N LYS A 76 7.98 11.70 -3.00
CA LYS A 76 7.27 12.59 -3.91
C LYS A 76 5.85 12.14 -4.18
N ASN A 77 5.59 10.83 -4.22
CA ASN A 77 4.36 10.29 -4.78
C ASN A 77 3.45 9.55 -3.79
N CYS A 78 3.92 9.14 -2.62
CA CYS A 78 3.08 8.44 -1.67
C CYS A 78 2.23 9.40 -0.85
N ASP A 79 1.18 8.88 -0.24
CA ASP A 79 0.36 9.66 0.68
C ASP A 79 1.03 9.81 2.05
N HIS A 80 1.75 8.77 2.47
CA HIS A 80 2.48 8.77 3.74
C HIS A 80 3.83 8.11 3.51
N TYR A 81 4.91 8.74 3.99
CA TYR A 81 6.23 8.13 3.96
C TYR A 81 6.64 7.76 5.38
N CYS A 82 6.83 6.46 5.64
CA CYS A 82 7.20 5.95 6.96
C CYS A 82 8.66 5.50 6.92
N LYS A 83 9.54 6.29 7.52
CA LYS A 83 10.98 5.96 7.56
C LYS A 83 11.26 4.82 8.52
N GLN A 84 10.43 4.68 9.56
CA GLN A 84 10.55 3.63 10.57
C GLN A 84 9.21 2.96 10.79
N VAL A 85 9.24 1.72 11.29
CA VAL A 85 8.01 0.99 11.61
C VAL A 85 7.15 1.77 12.61
N SER A 86 7.78 2.48 13.55
CA SER A 86 7.06 3.30 14.51
C SER A 86 6.24 4.42 13.86
N ASP A 87 6.68 4.91 12.70
CA ASP A 87 5.92 5.92 11.97
C ASP A 87 4.60 5.34 11.44
N LEU A 88 4.64 4.09 10.96
CA LEU A 88 3.43 3.41 10.52
C LEU A 88 2.48 3.16 11.70
N ALA A 89 3.03 2.69 12.82
CA ALA A 89 2.22 2.45 14.02
C ALA A 89 1.50 3.72 14.46
N ARG A 90 2.21 4.85 14.44
CA ARG A 90 1.63 6.15 14.80
C ARG A 90 0.52 6.55 13.83
N LEU A 91 0.74 6.36 12.54
CA LEU A 91 -0.26 6.65 11.51
C LEU A 91 -1.54 5.85 11.75
N LEU A 92 -1.41 4.57 12.06
CA LEU A 92 -2.57 3.71 12.32
C LEU A 92 -3.32 4.10 13.58
N GLU A 93 -2.59 4.57 14.61
CA GLU A 93 -3.21 5.02 15.86
C GLU A 93 -4.01 6.31 15.69
N GLU A 94 -3.58 7.17 14.78
CA GLU A 94 -4.22 8.47 14.54
C GLU A 94 -5.44 8.35 13.61
N ALA A 95 -5.63 7.20 13.00
CA ALA A 95 -6.67 7.03 11.99
C ALA A 95 -8.07 6.78 12.58
#